data_6b800f8c26ef9e3a99d15ea9b2b0386f
#
_entry.id   6b800f8c26ef9e3a99d15ea9b2b0386f
#
_cell.length_a   1.000
_cell.length_b   1.000
_cell.length_c   1.000
_cell.angle_alpha   90.00
_cell.angle_beta   90.00
_cell.angle_gamma   90.00
#
_symmetry.space_group_name_H-M   'P 1'
#
loop_
_entity.id
_entity.type
_entity.pdbx_description
1 polymer ?
#
loop_
_entity_poly.entity_id
_entity_poly.type
_entity_poly.pdbx_seq_one_letter_code
_entity_poly.pdbx_strand_id
1 'polypeptide(L)'
;MSDEKLLRTPLHEEHLALGARMVPFAGWEMPVQYAGILEEHRAVRSSCGIFDVCHMAEFRVFGFGAFDFLQRMFTNDLSRIAELGQAQYTLMLDEDGGIIDDLIVYHTGDLEYLIIANASNHAADFGWLKQHAPEDLELVDESDRTALIAVQGPEALRIMGELCGADWEAPARFTVREASIDGSVPALIARTGYTGEDGVEIVCRAGDAAAVWRVLLSFAEVTPCGLGARDTLRLEMGYHLYGNDMDRNVDPISAGLGWVCPKAKSGYTGAETVARVREAGPTRKLSYLRVEGAIPRPGFPVLREGVEVGKVASGTFSPSLETGIATAYLPAELAVEGQTVEISIRKKTVDATVVKAPFVTKTSLNG
;
A
#
# COMPACT_ATOMS: atom_id res chain seq x y z
N MET A 1 -28.80 4.28 -9.36
CA MET A 1 -27.59 4.31 -8.53
C MET A 1 -28.09 4.71 -7.16
N SER A 2 -28.06 3.79 -6.17
CA SER A 2 -28.44 4.09 -4.80
C SER A 2 -27.50 5.19 -4.28
N ASP A 3 -28.08 6.25 -3.66
CA ASP A 3 -27.34 7.23 -2.86
C ASP A 3 -26.79 6.52 -1.60
N GLU A 4 -25.81 5.65 -1.78
CA GLU A 4 -25.05 5.12 -0.65
C GLU A 4 -24.23 6.29 -0.10
N LYS A 5 -24.53 6.65 1.13
CA LYS A 5 -23.82 7.72 1.84
C LYS A 5 -22.37 7.28 2.06
N LEU A 6 -21.43 7.97 1.42
CA LEU A 6 -20.00 7.72 1.61
C LEU A 6 -19.61 7.94 3.07
N LEU A 7 -18.71 7.09 3.54
CA LEU A 7 -18.06 7.23 4.85
C LEU A 7 -17.12 8.44 4.82
N ARG A 8 -16.82 8.98 6.00
CA ARG A 8 -15.93 10.14 6.17
C ARG A 8 -14.87 9.84 7.20
N THR A 9 -13.64 10.17 6.90
CA THR A 9 -12.53 10.05 7.85
C THR A 9 -12.63 11.10 8.95
N PRO A 10 -11.92 10.95 10.08
CA PRO A 10 -11.81 11.99 11.11
C PRO A 10 -11.23 13.32 10.58
N LEU A 11 -10.55 13.30 9.43
CA LEU A 11 -9.90 14.45 8.79
C LEU A 11 -10.76 15.13 7.73
N HIS A 12 -11.98 14.64 7.48
CA HIS A 12 -12.85 15.13 6.38
C HIS A 12 -13.01 16.66 6.39
N GLU A 13 -13.31 17.26 7.55
CA GLU A 13 -13.50 18.72 7.67
C GLU A 13 -12.18 19.49 7.44
N GLU A 14 -11.03 18.91 7.80
CA GLU A 14 -9.71 19.48 7.51
C GLU A 14 -9.45 19.54 6.01
N HIS A 15 -9.87 18.51 5.27
CA HIS A 15 -9.74 18.50 3.80
C HIS A 15 -10.59 19.56 3.14
N LEU A 16 -11.85 19.72 3.59
CA LEU A 16 -12.73 20.77 3.08
C LEU A 16 -12.18 22.17 3.37
N ALA A 17 -11.66 22.38 4.60
CA ALA A 17 -11.06 23.67 4.99
C ALA A 17 -9.82 24.03 4.16
N LEU A 18 -9.06 23.03 3.71
CA LEU A 18 -7.89 23.19 2.83
C LEU A 18 -8.26 23.27 1.34
N GLY A 19 -9.56 23.21 0.99
CA GLY A 19 -10.03 23.28 -0.39
C GLY A 19 -9.73 22.04 -1.22
N ALA A 20 -9.61 20.86 -0.59
CA ALA A 20 -9.37 19.62 -1.29
C ALA A 20 -10.48 19.26 -2.27
N ARG A 21 -10.13 18.71 -3.42
CA ARG A 21 -11.08 18.08 -4.32
C ARG A 21 -11.40 16.67 -3.80
N MET A 22 -12.63 16.48 -3.31
CA MET A 22 -13.10 15.22 -2.77
C MET A 22 -13.65 14.30 -3.88
N VAL A 23 -13.44 12.99 -3.73
CA VAL A 23 -13.92 11.93 -4.64
C VAL A 23 -14.35 10.69 -3.87
N PRO A 24 -15.28 9.88 -4.39
CA PRO A 24 -15.53 8.53 -3.89
C PRO A 24 -14.31 7.62 -4.09
N PHE A 25 -13.89 6.95 -3.03
CA PHE A 25 -12.83 5.94 -3.06
C PHE A 25 -13.08 4.85 -2.01
N ALA A 26 -13.22 3.61 -2.44
CA ALA A 26 -13.44 2.44 -1.54
C ALA A 26 -14.59 2.65 -0.52
N GLY A 27 -15.68 3.33 -0.92
CA GLY A 27 -16.82 3.63 -0.05
C GLY A 27 -16.65 4.89 0.82
N TRP A 28 -15.53 5.59 0.73
CA TRP A 28 -15.19 6.79 1.48
C TRP A 28 -15.20 8.05 0.59
N GLU A 29 -15.44 9.21 1.19
CA GLU A 29 -15.25 10.53 0.57
C GLU A 29 -13.82 11.02 0.88
N MET A 30 -12.90 10.91 -0.10
CA MET A 30 -11.46 11.10 0.09
C MET A 30 -10.91 12.26 -0.75
N PRO A 31 -9.86 12.96 -0.27
CA PRO A 31 -9.20 13.99 -1.06
C PRO A 31 -8.37 13.34 -2.19
N VAL A 32 -8.68 13.69 -3.45
CA VAL A 32 -7.84 13.25 -4.57
C VAL A 32 -6.67 14.17 -4.80
N GLN A 33 -6.82 15.45 -4.50
CA GLN A 33 -5.77 16.48 -4.57
C GLN A 33 -6.17 17.74 -3.80
N TYR A 34 -5.17 18.57 -3.47
CA TYR A 34 -5.30 19.93 -2.94
C TYR A 34 -4.76 20.94 -3.97
N ALA A 35 -3.45 21.16 -4.00
CA ALA A 35 -2.79 22.06 -4.95
C ALA A 35 -2.70 21.48 -6.36
N GLY A 36 -2.61 20.15 -6.46
CA GLY A 36 -2.54 19.42 -7.73
C GLY A 36 -1.60 18.23 -7.65
N ILE A 37 -1.96 17.16 -8.35
CA ILE A 37 -1.26 15.85 -8.29
C ILE A 37 0.24 15.98 -8.54
N LEU A 38 0.66 16.78 -9.55
CA LEU A 38 2.07 16.92 -9.91
C LEU A 38 2.85 17.70 -8.84
N GLU A 39 2.25 18.73 -8.28
CA GLU A 39 2.86 19.56 -7.23
C GLU A 39 3.02 18.78 -5.95
N GLU A 40 1.96 18.10 -5.52
CA GLU A 40 1.96 17.23 -4.35
C GLU A 40 2.96 16.07 -4.47
N HIS A 41 3.02 15.42 -5.63
CA HIS A 41 4.01 14.39 -5.92
C HIS A 41 5.44 14.92 -5.75
N ARG A 42 5.73 16.11 -6.33
CA ARG A 42 7.05 16.74 -6.22
C ARG A 42 7.38 17.13 -4.78
N ALA A 43 6.41 17.62 -4.03
CA ALA A 43 6.58 17.94 -2.61
C ALA A 43 7.03 16.70 -1.80
N VAL A 44 6.43 15.54 -2.03
CA VAL A 44 6.85 14.29 -1.41
C VAL A 44 8.27 13.88 -1.81
N ARG A 45 8.62 14.01 -3.10
CA ARG A 45 9.97 13.66 -3.59
C ARG A 45 11.07 14.59 -3.11
N SER A 46 10.77 15.86 -2.80
CA SER A 46 11.79 16.87 -2.51
C SER A 46 11.75 17.45 -1.09
N SER A 47 10.67 17.20 -0.34
CA SER A 47 10.45 17.78 0.99
C SER A 47 9.68 16.80 1.89
N CYS A 48 8.41 17.10 2.18
CA CYS A 48 7.56 16.25 2.99
C CYS A 48 6.08 16.37 2.57
N GLY A 49 5.43 15.23 2.34
CA GLY A 49 3.98 15.15 2.14
C GLY A 49 3.30 14.40 3.26
N ILE A 50 2.08 14.83 3.60
CA ILE A 50 1.20 14.09 4.51
C ILE A 50 -0.05 13.61 3.80
N PHE A 51 -0.49 12.40 4.14
CA PHE A 51 -1.64 11.74 3.55
C PHE A 51 -2.61 11.30 4.62
N ASP A 52 -3.89 11.59 4.42
CA ASP A 52 -4.94 10.89 5.13
C ASP A 52 -5.08 9.47 4.58
N VAL A 53 -4.83 8.49 5.41
CA VAL A 53 -5.03 7.07 5.14
C VAL A 53 -5.91 6.40 6.21
N CYS A 54 -6.73 7.21 6.91
CA CYS A 54 -7.67 6.75 7.94
C CYS A 54 -8.81 5.87 7.38
N HIS A 55 -8.92 5.73 6.08
CA HIS A 55 -9.84 4.80 5.45
C HIS A 55 -9.35 3.34 5.46
N MET A 56 -8.06 3.12 5.75
CA MET A 56 -7.50 1.77 5.91
C MET A 56 -8.14 1.08 7.12
N ALA A 57 -8.12 -0.26 7.11
CA ALA A 57 -8.61 -1.05 8.22
C ALA A 57 -7.50 -1.36 9.23
N GLU A 58 -7.83 -1.26 10.50
CA GLU A 58 -6.95 -1.60 11.63
C GLU A 58 -7.58 -2.71 12.47
N PHE A 59 -6.94 -3.89 12.45
CA PHE A 59 -7.37 -5.03 13.26
C PHE A 59 -6.32 -5.35 14.30
N ARG A 60 -6.78 -5.56 15.54
CA ARG A 60 -5.93 -6.02 16.62
C ARG A 60 -6.22 -7.48 16.91
N VAL A 61 -5.16 -8.28 16.98
CA VAL A 61 -5.20 -9.70 17.31
C VAL A 61 -4.37 -9.92 18.56
N PHE A 62 -4.97 -10.48 19.60
CA PHE A 62 -4.25 -10.76 20.82
C PHE A 62 -4.76 -11.99 21.56
N GLY A 63 -3.88 -12.59 22.36
CA GLY A 63 -4.16 -13.79 23.12
C GLY A 63 -3.19 -14.91 22.85
N PHE A 64 -3.33 -15.96 23.64
CA PHE A 64 -2.50 -17.15 23.50
C PHE A 64 -2.82 -17.83 22.17
N GLY A 65 -1.82 -17.99 21.30
CA GLY A 65 -2.03 -18.55 19.96
C GLY A 65 -2.16 -17.52 18.83
N ALA A 66 -2.08 -16.21 19.12
CA ALA A 66 -2.10 -15.16 18.09
C ALA A 66 -1.01 -15.35 17.03
N PHE A 67 0.21 -15.68 17.47
CA PHE A 67 1.32 -16.01 16.57
C PHE A 67 0.99 -17.18 15.65
N ASP A 68 0.56 -18.31 16.20
CA ASP A 68 0.26 -19.53 15.43
C ASP A 68 -0.94 -19.34 14.48
N PHE A 69 -1.91 -18.57 14.90
CA PHE A 69 -3.06 -18.21 14.07
C PHE A 69 -2.62 -17.38 12.86
N LEU A 70 -1.92 -16.27 13.09
CA LEU A 70 -1.45 -15.39 12.02
C LEU A 70 -0.41 -16.07 11.13
N GLN A 71 0.41 -16.95 11.71
CA GLN A 71 1.36 -17.77 10.94
C GLN A 71 0.65 -18.70 9.94
N ARG A 72 -0.57 -19.16 10.23
CA ARG A 72 -1.40 -19.95 9.30
C ARG A 72 -2.17 -19.07 8.31
N MET A 73 -2.59 -17.88 8.73
CA MET A 73 -3.42 -17.01 7.87
C MET A 73 -2.60 -16.26 6.82
N PHE A 74 -1.34 -15.95 7.10
CA PHE A 74 -0.49 -15.10 6.26
C PHE A 74 0.62 -15.87 5.57
N THR A 75 1.01 -15.40 4.40
CA THR A 75 2.03 -16.07 3.58
C THR A 75 3.44 -15.89 4.12
N ASN A 76 3.78 -14.70 4.63
CA ASN A 76 5.12 -14.40 5.11
C ASN A 76 5.37 -15.00 6.51
N ASP A 77 6.63 -15.25 6.84
CA ASP A 77 7.00 -15.93 8.07
C ASP A 77 7.06 -14.94 9.25
N LEU A 78 6.09 -15.05 10.16
CA LEU A 78 6.01 -14.20 11.35
C LEU A 78 7.19 -14.38 12.31
N SER A 79 7.93 -15.48 12.22
CA SER A 79 9.14 -15.66 13.04
C SER A 79 10.23 -14.61 12.75
N ARG A 80 10.12 -13.92 11.61
CA ARG A 80 11.01 -12.81 11.23
C ARG A 80 10.73 -11.51 11.97
N ILE A 81 9.58 -11.41 12.60
CA ILE A 81 9.17 -10.28 13.46
C ILE A 81 8.92 -10.76 14.89
N ALA A 82 9.79 -11.65 15.38
CA ALA A 82 9.68 -12.22 16.72
C ALA A 82 9.93 -11.18 17.84
N GLU A 83 10.65 -10.12 17.55
CA GLU A 83 10.93 -9.04 18.50
C GLU A 83 9.83 -8.00 18.49
N LEU A 84 9.50 -7.49 19.68
CA LEU A 84 8.54 -6.40 19.85
C LEU A 84 8.96 -5.16 19.05
N GLY A 85 8.01 -4.52 18.39
CA GLY A 85 8.26 -3.36 17.56
C GLY A 85 8.68 -3.67 16.12
N GLN A 86 8.74 -4.94 15.71
CA GLN A 86 8.99 -5.32 14.31
C GLN A 86 7.69 -5.43 13.51
N ALA A 87 7.80 -5.25 12.21
CA ALA A 87 6.67 -5.36 11.27
C ALA A 87 7.08 -6.07 9.97
N GLN A 88 6.11 -6.58 9.24
CA GLN A 88 6.35 -7.12 7.90
C GLN A 88 5.13 -6.96 6.97
N TYR A 89 5.42 -6.81 5.69
CA TYR A 89 4.44 -6.93 4.62
C TYR A 89 4.17 -8.40 4.33
N THR A 90 2.91 -8.76 4.14
CA THR A 90 2.47 -10.13 3.88
C THR A 90 1.21 -10.15 3.03
N LEU A 91 0.80 -11.34 2.58
CA LEU A 91 -0.46 -11.56 1.89
C LEU A 91 -1.36 -12.46 2.73
N MET A 92 -2.66 -12.25 2.59
CA MET A 92 -3.70 -13.17 3.01
C MET A 92 -4.31 -13.81 1.77
N LEU A 93 -4.36 -15.14 1.74
CA LEU A 93 -4.87 -15.90 0.59
C LEU A 93 -6.14 -16.66 0.95
N ASP A 94 -6.93 -16.97 -0.06
CA ASP A 94 -7.96 -17.99 0.04
C ASP A 94 -7.39 -19.40 -0.15
N GLU A 95 -8.23 -20.41 0.00
CA GLU A 95 -7.85 -21.83 -0.07
C GLU A 95 -7.34 -22.22 -1.47
N ASP A 96 -7.80 -21.54 -2.51
CA ASP A 96 -7.37 -21.74 -3.90
C ASP A 96 -6.06 -21.01 -4.24
N GLY A 97 -5.54 -20.19 -3.32
CA GLY A 97 -4.32 -19.42 -3.43
C GLY A 97 -4.48 -18.06 -4.11
N GLY A 98 -5.72 -17.59 -4.27
CA GLY A 98 -6.03 -16.24 -4.71
C GLY A 98 -5.74 -15.21 -3.60
N ILE A 99 -5.30 -14.02 -3.98
CA ILE A 99 -4.95 -12.98 -3.01
C ILE A 99 -6.22 -12.31 -2.51
N ILE A 100 -6.54 -12.50 -1.21
CA ILE A 100 -7.63 -11.81 -0.53
C ILE A 100 -7.25 -10.37 -0.27
N ASP A 101 -6.05 -10.14 0.30
CA ASP A 101 -5.49 -8.82 0.52
C ASP A 101 -3.97 -8.86 0.70
N ASP A 102 -3.35 -7.69 0.56
CA ASP A 102 -1.99 -7.40 1.02
C ASP A 102 -2.05 -6.46 2.23
N LEU A 103 -1.25 -6.76 3.23
CA LEU A 103 -1.35 -6.09 4.51
C LEU A 103 -0.01 -6.02 5.25
N ILE A 104 0.05 -5.15 6.25
CA ILE A 104 1.21 -5.06 7.14
C ILE A 104 0.82 -5.56 8.52
N VAL A 105 1.64 -6.42 9.09
CA VAL A 105 1.51 -6.94 10.46
C VAL A 105 2.60 -6.34 11.31
N TYR A 106 2.22 -5.81 12.46
CA TYR A 106 3.10 -5.22 13.47
C TYR A 106 3.02 -6.05 14.75
N HIS A 107 4.17 -6.38 15.33
CA HIS A 107 4.26 -7.03 16.64
C HIS A 107 4.27 -5.94 17.72
N THR A 108 3.12 -5.65 18.32
CA THR A 108 2.90 -4.50 19.21
C THR A 108 2.91 -4.83 20.71
N GLY A 109 2.82 -6.11 21.07
CA GLY A 109 2.87 -6.58 22.46
C GLY A 109 3.18 -8.06 22.55
N ASP A 110 3.50 -8.60 23.71
CA ASP A 110 3.97 -10.00 23.89
C ASP A 110 3.11 -11.07 23.20
N LEU A 111 1.78 -10.86 23.17
CA LEU A 111 0.81 -11.73 22.49
C LEU A 111 -0.12 -10.89 21.61
N GLU A 112 0.36 -9.79 21.08
CA GLU A 112 -0.47 -8.80 20.41
C GLU A 112 0.13 -8.36 19.08
N TYR A 113 -0.73 -8.31 18.07
CA TYR A 113 -0.41 -7.88 16.71
C TYR A 113 -1.43 -6.85 16.23
N LEU A 114 -0.95 -5.79 15.59
CA LEU A 114 -1.77 -4.86 14.82
C LEU A 114 -1.64 -5.21 13.33
N ILE A 115 -2.76 -5.23 12.62
CA ILE A 115 -2.84 -5.47 11.18
C ILE A 115 -3.41 -4.24 10.52
N ILE A 116 -2.71 -3.70 9.52
CA ILE A 116 -3.23 -2.65 8.63
C ILE A 116 -3.55 -3.28 7.29
N ALA A 117 -4.81 -3.17 6.86
CA ALA A 117 -5.35 -3.78 5.65
C ALA A 117 -6.03 -2.75 4.74
N ASN A 118 -6.29 -3.12 3.47
CA ASN A 118 -6.87 -2.22 2.49
C ASN A 118 -8.35 -1.91 2.78
N ALA A 119 -8.73 -0.64 2.64
CA ALA A 119 -10.08 -0.15 2.88
C ALA A 119 -11.17 -0.90 2.08
N SER A 120 -10.88 -1.24 0.82
CA SER A 120 -11.82 -1.98 -0.05
C SER A 120 -12.15 -3.37 0.45
N ASN A 121 -11.28 -3.96 1.27
CA ASN A 121 -11.36 -5.33 1.72
C ASN A 121 -11.75 -5.47 3.21
N HIS A 122 -11.93 -4.35 3.93
CA HIS A 122 -12.16 -4.28 5.36
C HIS A 122 -13.12 -5.39 5.88
N ALA A 123 -14.36 -5.41 5.39
CA ALA A 123 -15.34 -6.40 5.85
C ALA A 123 -14.99 -7.85 5.45
N ALA A 124 -14.39 -8.03 4.28
CA ALA A 124 -13.98 -9.34 3.79
C ALA A 124 -12.81 -9.89 4.62
N ASP A 125 -11.83 -9.06 4.92
CA ASP A 125 -10.65 -9.43 5.68
C ASP A 125 -10.98 -9.75 7.13
N PHE A 126 -11.74 -8.85 7.79
CA PHE A 126 -12.17 -9.09 9.15
C PHE A 126 -13.03 -10.35 9.26
N GLY A 127 -13.96 -10.55 8.30
CA GLY A 127 -14.80 -11.74 8.22
C GLY A 127 -14.01 -13.03 8.01
N TRP A 128 -12.99 -12.98 7.14
CA TRP A 128 -12.11 -14.12 6.88
C TRP A 128 -11.27 -14.47 8.10
N LEU A 129 -10.64 -13.51 8.73
CA LEU A 129 -9.88 -13.72 9.97
C LEU A 129 -10.78 -14.27 11.09
N LYS A 130 -11.97 -13.70 11.28
CA LYS A 130 -12.93 -14.12 12.30
C LYS A 130 -13.44 -15.54 12.08
N GLN A 131 -13.67 -15.95 10.84
CA GLN A 131 -14.11 -17.31 10.51
C GLN A 131 -13.08 -18.38 10.89
N HIS A 132 -11.79 -18.03 10.86
CA HIS A 132 -10.70 -18.97 11.08
C HIS A 132 -10.03 -18.80 12.47
N ALA A 133 -10.43 -17.79 13.23
CA ALA A 133 -9.87 -17.52 14.54
C ALA A 133 -10.30 -18.62 15.55
N PRO A 134 -9.37 -19.11 16.39
CA PRO A 134 -9.71 -19.92 17.54
C PRO A 134 -10.66 -19.19 18.52
N GLU A 135 -11.48 -19.92 19.26
CA GLU A 135 -12.48 -19.33 20.18
C GLU A 135 -11.85 -18.50 21.33
N ASP A 136 -10.63 -18.85 21.71
CA ASP A 136 -9.86 -18.19 22.78
C ASP A 136 -8.99 -17.02 22.30
N LEU A 137 -9.04 -16.71 21.01
CA LEU A 137 -8.30 -15.59 20.42
C LEU A 137 -9.20 -14.35 20.33
N GLU A 138 -8.70 -13.22 20.78
CA GLU A 138 -9.40 -11.96 20.66
C GLU A 138 -8.99 -11.24 19.37
N LEU A 139 -9.98 -10.99 18.51
CA LEU A 139 -9.86 -10.25 17.26
C LEU A 139 -10.79 -9.04 17.33
N VAL A 140 -10.22 -7.84 17.29
CA VAL A 140 -10.93 -6.57 17.43
C VAL A 140 -10.72 -5.71 16.20
N ASP A 141 -11.81 -5.19 15.64
CA ASP A 141 -11.79 -4.12 14.65
C ASP A 141 -11.71 -2.78 15.37
N GLU A 142 -10.59 -2.08 15.20
CA GLU A 142 -10.33 -0.77 15.80
C GLU A 142 -10.49 0.39 14.80
N SER A 143 -10.83 0.13 13.54
CA SER A 143 -10.83 1.10 12.44
C SER A 143 -11.65 2.36 12.72
N ASP A 144 -12.77 2.24 13.42
CA ASP A 144 -13.61 3.39 13.79
C ASP A 144 -13.06 4.22 14.97
N ARG A 145 -12.05 3.71 15.69
CA ARG A 145 -11.50 4.33 16.89
C ARG A 145 -10.13 4.94 16.67
N THR A 146 -9.49 4.57 15.56
CA THR A 146 -8.14 4.95 15.19
C THR A 146 -8.14 5.85 13.97
N ALA A 147 -7.02 6.51 13.75
CA ALA A 147 -6.72 7.29 12.57
C ALA A 147 -5.30 6.98 12.13
N LEU A 148 -5.10 6.86 10.83
CA LEU A 148 -3.81 6.60 10.21
C LEU A 148 -3.39 7.78 9.33
N ILE A 149 -2.22 8.37 9.62
CA ILE A 149 -1.66 9.50 8.87
C ILE A 149 -0.27 9.12 8.39
N ALA A 150 -0.01 9.20 7.08
CA ALA A 150 1.31 8.95 6.53
C ALA A 150 2.08 10.28 6.38
N VAL A 151 3.35 10.31 6.80
CA VAL A 151 4.29 11.42 6.70
C VAL A 151 5.49 10.94 5.89
N GLN A 152 5.66 11.44 4.67
CA GLN A 152 6.56 10.82 3.69
C GLN A 152 7.40 11.87 2.97
N GLY A 153 8.67 11.61 2.78
CA GLY A 153 9.62 12.48 2.06
C GLY A 153 10.95 12.63 2.78
N PRO A 154 11.95 13.24 2.14
CA PRO A 154 13.30 13.40 2.71
C PRO A 154 13.34 14.11 4.07
N GLU A 155 12.41 15.04 4.32
CA GLU A 155 12.33 15.79 5.57
C GLU A 155 11.46 15.12 6.65
N ALA A 156 10.76 14.02 6.32
CA ALA A 156 9.76 13.41 7.20
C ALA A 156 10.35 13.00 8.56
N LEU A 157 11.51 12.36 8.57
CA LEU A 157 12.11 11.86 9.82
C LEU A 157 12.63 12.98 10.71
N ARG A 158 13.18 14.05 10.11
CA ARG A 158 13.58 15.27 10.85
C ARG A 158 12.38 15.91 11.54
N ILE A 159 11.28 16.08 10.78
CA ILE A 159 10.03 16.65 11.33
C ILE A 159 9.49 15.78 12.46
N MET A 160 9.48 14.48 12.29
CA MET A 160 9.07 13.56 13.37
C MET A 160 10.01 13.61 14.57
N GLY A 161 11.30 13.82 14.34
CA GLY A 161 12.28 14.04 15.42
C GLY A 161 11.96 15.26 16.26
N GLU A 162 11.61 16.37 15.63
CA GLU A 162 11.20 17.60 16.33
C GLU A 162 9.88 17.41 17.08
N LEU A 163 8.88 16.75 16.48
CA LEU A 163 7.58 16.54 17.08
C LEU A 163 7.58 15.55 18.25
N CYS A 164 8.38 14.51 18.18
CA CYS A 164 8.38 13.44 19.18
C CYS A 164 9.58 13.50 20.13
N GLY A 165 10.51 14.42 19.95
CA GLY A 165 11.71 14.54 20.78
C GLY A 165 12.62 13.30 20.72
N ALA A 166 12.63 12.56 19.60
CA ALA A 166 13.32 11.28 19.46
C ALA A 166 14.00 11.16 18.08
N ASP A 167 15.07 10.37 18.02
CA ASP A 167 15.71 10.01 16.76
C ASP A 167 14.84 9.00 15.98
N TRP A 168 14.42 9.40 14.78
CA TRP A 168 13.63 8.58 13.87
C TRP A 168 14.43 8.06 12.67
N GLU A 169 15.68 8.48 12.50
CA GLU A 169 16.59 7.94 11.50
C GLU A 169 17.16 6.57 11.91
N ALA A 170 17.42 6.41 13.24
CA ALA A 170 18.00 5.19 13.79
C ALA A 170 17.14 3.92 13.66
N PRO A 171 15.79 3.94 13.84
CA PRO A 171 14.99 2.74 13.67
C PRO A 171 15.00 2.23 12.24
N ALA A 172 15.18 0.92 12.09
CA ALA A 172 15.09 0.27 10.78
C ALA A 172 13.69 0.42 10.16
N ARG A 173 13.58 0.30 8.86
CA ARG A 173 12.29 0.16 8.19
C ARG A 173 11.56 -1.09 8.67
N PHE A 174 10.23 -1.06 8.59
CA PHE A 174 9.36 -2.10 9.14
C PHE A 174 9.56 -2.30 10.64
N THR A 175 9.65 -1.18 11.37
CA THR A 175 9.55 -1.14 12.83
C THR A 175 8.45 -0.20 13.27
N VAL A 176 7.90 -0.44 14.46
CA VAL A 176 6.89 0.41 15.10
C VAL A 176 7.28 0.66 16.55
N ARG A 177 7.00 1.84 17.06
CA ARG A 177 7.20 2.18 18.46
C ARG A 177 6.16 3.17 18.95
N GLU A 178 5.90 3.17 20.25
CA GLU A 178 5.10 4.18 20.92
C GLU A 178 5.87 5.51 21.02
N ALA A 179 5.17 6.60 20.81
CA ALA A 179 5.67 7.95 21.05
C ALA A 179 4.53 8.91 21.37
N SER A 180 4.86 10.11 21.85
CA SER A 180 3.91 11.21 21.99
C SER A 180 4.21 12.26 20.93
N ILE A 181 3.19 12.65 20.18
CA ILE A 181 3.28 13.74 19.22
C ILE A 181 3.05 15.05 19.98
N ASP A 182 3.96 16.01 19.82
CA ASP A 182 3.96 17.30 20.51
C ASP A 182 3.78 17.17 22.04
N GLY A 183 4.33 16.11 22.60
CA GLY A 183 4.29 15.80 24.02
C GLY A 183 2.89 15.49 24.60
N SER A 184 1.85 15.43 23.78
CA SER A 184 0.46 15.35 24.24
C SER A 184 -0.38 14.22 23.63
N VAL A 185 -0.15 13.84 22.39
CA VAL A 185 -0.94 12.81 21.68
C VAL A 185 -0.18 11.49 21.64
N PRO A 186 -0.63 10.46 22.39
CA PRO A 186 -0.06 9.12 22.28
C PRO A 186 -0.32 8.52 20.91
N ALA A 187 0.71 7.92 20.29
CA ALA A 187 0.61 7.30 18.98
C ALA A 187 1.55 6.09 18.87
N LEU A 188 1.17 5.14 18.02
CA LEU A 188 2.09 4.17 17.45
C LEU A 188 2.64 4.75 16.14
N ILE A 189 3.95 4.79 16.00
CA ILE A 189 4.60 5.37 14.83
C ILE A 189 5.45 4.30 14.17
N ALA A 190 5.10 3.97 12.92
CA ALA A 190 5.73 2.91 12.15
C ALA A 190 6.64 3.49 11.07
N ARG A 191 7.85 2.92 10.90
CA ARG A 191 8.77 3.20 9.81
C ARG A 191 8.32 2.46 8.53
N THR A 192 7.15 2.81 8.04
CA THR A 192 6.50 2.26 6.85
C THR A 192 6.04 3.39 5.92
N GLY A 193 5.61 3.03 4.72
CA GLY A 193 5.13 3.97 3.73
C GLY A 193 4.96 3.35 2.36
N TYR A 194 4.31 4.09 1.47
CA TYR A 194 3.87 3.63 0.15
C TYR A 194 4.36 4.53 -1.00
N THR A 195 5.37 5.36 -0.75
CA THR A 195 5.85 6.38 -1.69
C THR A 195 7.21 6.09 -2.27
N GLY A 196 7.99 5.22 -1.63
CA GLY A 196 9.41 5.02 -1.94
C GLY A 196 10.33 6.07 -1.35
N GLU A 197 9.78 7.10 -0.69
CA GLU A 197 10.55 8.01 0.15
C GLU A 197 10.59 7.50 1.58
N ASP A 198 11.54 8.00 2.36
CA ASP A 198 11.61 7.74 3.78
C ASP A 198 10.42 8.39 4.51
N GLY A 199 10.07 7.86 5.67
CA GLY A 199 8.95 8.39 6.41
C GLY A 199 8.37 7.44 7.44
N VAL A 200 7.20 7.83 7.93
CA VAL A 200 6.46 7.09 8.94
C VAL A 200 4.96 7.05 8.62
N GLU A 201 4.27 6.14 9.28
CA GLU A 201 2.81 6.10 9.39
C GLU A 201 2.45 6.19 10.87
N ILE A 202 1.53 7.09 11.21
CA ILE A 202 1.13 7.44 12.57
C ILE A 202 -0.24 6.85 12.82
N VAL A 203 -0.37 5.94 13.77
CA VAL A 203 -1.66 5.44 14.29
C VAL A 203 -1.93 6.16 15.60
N CYS A 204 -3.02 6.92 15.68
CA CYS A 204 -3.49 7.60 16.87
C CYS A 204 -5.00 7.40 17.05
N ARG A 205 -5.56 7.93 18.13
CA ARG A 205 -7.02 7.91 18.31
C ARG A 205 -7.69 8.79 17.25
N ALA A 206 -8.82 8.37 16.74
CA ALA A 206 -9.59 9.13 15.74
C ALA A 206 -9.89 10.56 16.19
N GLY A 207 -10.19 10.77 17.49
CA GLY A 207 -10.45 12.09 18.07
C GLY A 207 -9.24 13.04 18.10
N ASP A 208 -8.03 12.51 18.01
CA ASP A 208 -6.78 13.27 18.02
C ASP A 208 -6.25 13.58 16.61
N ALA A 209 -6.82 12.96 15.57
CA ALA A 209 -6.34 13.05 14.20
C ALA A 209 -6.19 14.49 13.69
N ALA A 210 -7.20 15.34 13.93
CA ALA A 210 -7.17 16.73 13.50
C ALA A 210 -6.06 17.54 14.19
N ALA A 211 -5.75 17.25 15.45
CA ALA A 211 -4.65 17.89 16.16
C ALA A 211 -3.30 17.49 15.58
N VAL A 212 -3.11 16.18 15.31
CA VAL A 212 -1.90 15.65 14.65
C VAL A 212 -1.74 16.25 13.26
N TRP A 213 -2.81 16.31 12.47
CA TRP A 213 -2.79 16.87 11.12
C TRP A 213 -2.37 18.34 11.11
N ARG A 214 -2.96 19.14 12.01
CA ARG A 214 -2.66 20.58 12.10
C ARG A 214 -1.23 20.84 12.59
N VAL A 215 -0.72 20.09 13.55
CA VAL A 215 0.65 20.28 14.02
C VAL A 215 1.66 19.90 12.95
N LEU A 216 1.41 18.86 12.14
CA LEU A 216 2.23 18.53 10.98
C LEU A 216 2.21 19.67 9.95
N LEU A 217 1.04 20.23 9.62
CA LEU A 217 0.90 21.35 8.68
C LEU A 217 1.50 22.67 9.19
N SER A 218 1.90 22.78 10.46
CA SER A 218 2.61 23.96 10.96
C SER A 218 4.05 24.07 10.47
N PHE A 219 4.62 22.99 9.96
CA PHE A 219 5.94 22.97 9.32
C PHE A 219 5.82 23.44 7.87
N ALA A 220 6.66 24.40 7.49
CA ALA A 220 6.64 24.99 6.14
C ALA A 220 6.98 23.97 5.03
N GLU A 221 7.70 22.92 5.37
CA GLU A 221 8.11 21.83 4.48
C GLU A 221 7.00 20.84 4.18
N VAL A 222 5.91 20.86 4.97
CA VAL A 222 4.83 19.84 4.90
C VAL A 222 3.74 20.28 3.94
N THR A 223 3.42 19.43 2.99
CA THR A 223 2.36 19.62 2.00
C THR A 223 1.28 18.56 2.19
N PRO A 224 -0.02 18.92 2.28
CA PRO A 224 -1.09 17.95 2.25
C PRO A 224 -1.20 17.34 0.86
N CYS A 225 -1.26 16.02 0.77
CA CYS A 225 -1.26 15.27 -0.48
C CYS A 225 -2.47 14.34 -0.55
N GLY A 226 -3.10 14.30 -1.73
CA GLY A 226 -4.26 13.44 -1.97
C GLY A 226 -3.92 12.11 -2.63
N LEU A 227 -4.98 11.30 -2.86
CA LEU A 227 -4.87 9.96 -3.47
C LEU A 227 -4.22 9.99 -4.86
N GLY A 228 -4.34 11.11 -5.60
CA GLY A 228 -3.71 11.23 -6.92
C GLY A 228 -2.18 11.21 -6.85
N ALA A 229 -1.59 11.95 -5.91
CA ALA A 229 -0.15 11.91 -5.67
C ALA A 229 0.28 10.54 -5.09
N ARG A 230 -0.49 9.98 -4.16
CA ARG A 230 -0.24 8.63 -3.61
C ARG A 230 -0.16 7.58 -4.73
N ASP A 231 -1.07 7.61 -5.72
CA ASP A 231 -1.07 6.65 -6.82
C ASP A 231 0.12 6.82 -7.77
N THR A 232 0.51 8.06 -8.09
CA THR A 232 1.69 8.28 -8.94
C THR A 232 2.99 7.86 -8.23
N LEU A 233 3.12 8.13 -6.93
CA LEU A 233 4.29 7.77 -6.12
C LEU A 233 4.44 6.25 -5.98
N ARG A 234 3.37 5.55 -5.60
CA ARG A 234 3.41 4.08 -5.42
C ARG A 234 3.74 3.37 -6.73
N LEU A 235 3.14 3.81 -7.85
CA LEU A 235 3.35 3.16 -9.13
C LEU A 235 4.78 3.38 -9.65
N GLU A 236 5.40 4.54 -9.41
CA GLU A 236 6.82 4.76 -9.69
C GLU A 236 7.73 3.75 -8.98
N MET A 237 7.33 3.30 -7.81
CA MET A 237 8.05 2.27 -7.06
C MET A 237 7.67 0.84 -7.46
N GLY A 238 6.66 0.69 -8.32
CA GLY A 238 6.12 -0.62 -8.68
C GLY A 238 5.35 -1.29 -7.55
N TYR A 239 4.86 -0.53 -6.56
CA TYR A 239 4.02 -1.06 -5.49
C TYR A 239 2.63 -1.38 -6.00
N HIS A 240 2.11 -2.53 -5.58
CA HIS A 240 0.80 -3.03 -6.00
C HIS A 240 -0.33 -2.22 -5.38
N LEU A 241 -1.45 -2.14 -6.09
CA LEU A 241 -2.72 -1.66 -5.56
C LEU A 241 -3.75 -2.79 -5.70
N TYR A 242 -4.31 -3.23 -4.56
CA TYR A 242 -5.36 -4.25 -4.55
C TYR A 242 -6.58 -3.79 -5.37
N GLY A 243 -7.18 -4.72 -6.09
CA GLY A 243 -8.27 -4.45 -7.03
C GLY A 243 -7.81 -4.00 -8.42
N ASN A 244 -6.54 -3.58 -8.57
CA ASN A 244 -5.93 -3.22 -9.84
C ASN A 244 -4.87 -4.23 -10.26
N ASP A 245 -3.82 -4.36 -9.44
CA ASP A 245 -2.62 -5.16 -9.74
C ASP A 245 -2.72 -6.59 -9.20
N MET A 246 -3.63 -6.86 -8.30
CA MET A 246 -3.93 -8.16 -7.73
C MET A 246 -5.34 -8.23 -7.17
N ASP A 247 -5.90 -9.42 -7.16
CA ASP A 247 -7.20 -9.76 -6.58
C ASP A 247 -7.27 -11.27 -6.31
N ARG A 248 -8.44 -11.78 -5.96
CA ARG A 248 -8.68 -13.22 -5.71
C ARG A 248 -8.48 -14.14 -6.92
N ASN A 249 -8.36 -13.60 -8.13
CA ASN A 249 -8.11 -14.39 -9.33
C ASN A 249 -6.61 -14.51 -9.67
N VAL A 250 -5.75 -13.96 -8.82
CA VAL A 250 -4.31 -13.88 -9.05
C VAL A 250 -3.57 -14.54 -7.88
N ASP A 251 -2.61 -15.40 -8.21
CA ASP A 251 -1.69 -15.99 -7.23
C ASP A 251 -0.45 -15.10 -6.98
N PRO A 252 0.20 -15.23 -5.83
CA PRO A 252 1.37 -14.40 -5.48
C PRO A 252 2.55 -14.48 -6.45
N ILE A 253 2.74 -15.63 -7.12
CA ILE A 253 3.86 -15.84 -8.05
C ILE A 253 3.63 -15.06 -9.34
N SER A 254 2.41 -15.15 -9.87
CA SER A 254 1.98 -14.38 -11.05
C SER A 254 2.01 -12.87 -10.79
N ALA A 255 1.65 -12.44 -9.57
CA ALA A 255 1.72 -11.04 -9.15
C ALA A 255 3.16 -10.53 -8.90
N GLY A 256 4.19 -11.38 -8.94
CA GLY A 256 5.56 -10.97 -8.60
C GLY A 256 5.83 -10.85 -7.11
N LEU A 257 4.89 -11.29 -6.26
CA LEU A 257 4.97 -11.23 -4.80
C LEU A 257 5.48 -12.53 -4.15
N GLY A 258 6.09 -13.41 -4.93
CA GLY A 258 6.64 -14.68 -4.44
C GLY A 258 7.69 -14.55 -3.32
N TRP A 259 8.27 -13.36 -3.12
CA TRP A 259 9.23 -13.06 -2.07
C TRP A 259 8.60 -13.00 -0.66
N VAL A 260 7.30 -12.70 -0.54
CA VAL A 260 6.53 -12.78 0.72
C VAL A 260 5.90 -14.14 0.96
N CYS A 261 6.24 -15.13 0.13
CA CYS A 261 5.86 -16.53 0.29
C CYS A 261 7.15 -17.37 0.43
N PRO A 262 7.84 -17.36 1.58
CA PRO A 262 9.11 -18.06 1.75
C PRO A 262 8.99 -19.55 1.42
N LYS A 263 9.94 -20.11 0.66
CA LYS A 263 9.92 -21.52 0.27
C LYS A 263 10.00 -22.48 1.48
N ALA A 264 10.61 -22.02 2.56
CA ALA A 264 10.78 -22.80 3.79
C ALA A 264 9.50 -22.85 4.64
N LYS A 265 8.55 -21.93 4.40
CA LYS A 265 7.28 -21.88 5.12
C LYS A 265 6.21 -22.65 4.35
N SER A 266 5.55 -23.56 5.05
CA SER A 266 4.40 -24.33 4.58
C SER A 266 3.25 -24.24 5.59
N GLY A 267 2.09 -24.75 5.22
CA GLY A 267 0.94 -24.85 6.16
C GLY A 267 0.17 -23.54 6.36
N TYR A 268 0.43 -22.48 5.57
CA TYR A 268 -0.46 -21.33 5.49
C TYR A 268 -1.54 -21.56 4.43
N THR A 269 -2.66 -20.84 4.56
CA THR A 269 -3.79 -20.95 3.63
C THR A 269 -3.33 -20.65 2.19
N GLY A 270 -3.66 -21.52 1.23
CA GLY A 270 -3.26 -21.38 -0.18
C GLY A 270 -1.83 -21.82 -0.52
N ALA A 271 -1.04 -22.31 0.45
CA ALA A 271 0.37 -22.67 0.25
C ALA A 271 0.62 -23.70 -0.86
N GLU A 272 -0.28 -24.68 -1.03
CA GLU A 272 -0.16 -25.72 -2.05
C GLU A 272 -0.23 -25.14 -3.47
N THR A 273 -1.15 -24.21 -3.71
CA THR A 273 -1.25 -23.50 -5.00
C THR A 273 -0.02 -22.67 -5.28
N VAL A 274 0.46 -21.92 -4.29
CA VAL A 274 1.70 -21.13 -4.41
C VAL A 274 2.90 -22.02 -4.76
N ALA A 275 3.03 -23.17 -4.10
CA ALA A 275 4.09 -24.14 -4.38
C ALA A 275 3.99 -24.70 -5.80
N ARG A 276 2.79 -25.13 -6.22
CA ARG A 276 2.50 -25.66 -7.54
C ARG A 276 2.81 -24.65 -8.66
N VAL A 277 2.33 -23.40 -8.53
CA VAL A 277 2.59 -22.34 -9.53
C VAL A 277 4.08 -21.99 -9.57
N ARG A 278 4.75 -21.97 -8.43
CA ARG A 278 6.20 -21.73 -8.37
C ARG A 278 7.00 -22.82 -9.09
N GLU A 279 6.61 -24.08 -8.95
CA GLU A 279 7.29 -25.21 -9.61
C GLU A 279 7.02 -25.23 -11.12
N ALA A 280 5.79 -25.07 -11.55
CA ALA A 280 5.39 -25.06 -12.94
C ALA A 280 5.84 -23.81 -13.70
N GLY A 281 6.05 -22.70 -12.99
CA GLY A 281 6.16 -21.36 -13.55
C GLY A 281 4.80 -20.76 -13.88
N PRO A 282 4.59 -19.46 -13.62
CA PRO A 282 3.34 -18.81 -13.94
C PRO A 282 3.17 -18.64 -15.45
N THR A 283 1.96 -18.84 -15.97
CA THR A 283 1.64 -18.65 -17.39
C THR A 283 1.57 -17.18 -17.78
N ARG A 284 1.25 -16.31 -16.81
CA ARG A 284 1.20 -14.84 -16.94
C ARG A 284 1.92 -14.21 -15.76
N LYS A 285 2.53 -13.03 -15.99
CA LYS A 285 3.22 -12.27 -14.94
C LYS A 285 2.83 -10.82 -14.99
N LEU A 286 2.66 -10.21 -13.82
CA LEU A 286 2.60 -8.76 -13.72
C LEU A 286 3.91 -8.17 -14.22
N SER A 287 3.80 -7.31 -15.23
CA SER A 287 4.91 -6.67 -15.92
C SER A 287 4.81 -5.17 -15.79
N TYR A 288 5.94 -4.50 -15.71
CA TYR A 288 6.03 -3.05 -15.60
C TYR A 288 6.34 -2.48 -17.00
N LEU A 289 5.58 -1.49 -17.43
CA LEU A 289 5.62 -0.95 -18.79
C LEU A 289 5.95 0.55 -18.75
N ARG A 290 6.99 0.96 -19.46
CA ARG A 290 7.23 2.35 -19.80
C ARG A 290 6.54 2.66 -21.12
N VAL A 291 5.70 3.71 -21.14
CA VAL A 291 4.79 4.00 -22.25
C VAL A 291 5.17 5.34 -22.88
N GLU A 292 5.45 5.36 -24.16
CA GLU A 292 5.91 6.55 -24.86
C GLU A 292 4.73 7.40 -25.36
N GLY A 293 4.80 8.72 -25.09
CA GLY A 293 3.91 9.74 -25.68
C GLY A 293 2.45 9.67 -25.29
N ALA A 294 2.08 8.83 -24.31
CA ALA A 294 0.69 8.71 -23.85
C ALA A 294 0.60 8.31 -22.36
N ILE A 295 -0.57 8.55 -21.76
CA ILE A 295 -0.87 8.15 -20.38
C ILE A 295 -1.76 6.91 -20.43
N PRO A 296 -1.24 5.75 -20.01
CA PRO A 296 -2.03 4.53 -19.92
C PRO A 296 -3.05 4.62 -18.78
N ARG A 297 -4.17 3.88 -18.92
CA ARG A 297 -5.21 3.80 -17.89
C ARG A 297 -5.63 2.35 -17.70
N PRO A 298 -6.10 1.97 -16.50
CA PRO A 298 -6.63 0.64 -16.24
C PRO A 298 -7.64 0.21 -17.30
N GLY A 299 -7.56 -1.06 -17.73
CA GLY A 299 -8.43 -1.66 -18.72
C GLY A 299 -8.05 -1.44 -20.19
N PHE A 300 -7.05 -0.59 -20.50
CA PHE A 300 -6.59 -0.44 -21.89
C PHE A 300 -5.95 -1.74 -22.38
N PRO A 301 -6.31 -2.22 -23.60
CA PRO A 301 -5.74 -3.44 -24.17
C PRO A 301 -4.23 -3.29 -24.40
N VAL A 302 -3.49 -4.33 -24.05
CA VAL A 302 -2.07 -4.50 -24.44
C VAL A 302 -2.02 -5.47 -25.60
N LEU A 303 -1.35 -5.07 -26.67
CA LEU A 303 -1.30 -5.81 -27.91
C LEU A 303 0.12 -6.28 -28.22
N ARG A 304 0.22 -7.39 -28.93
CA ARG A 304 1.43 -7.85 -29.62
C ARG A 304 1.06 -8.23 -31.04
N GLU A 305 1.64 -7.53 -32.03
CA GLU A 305 1.35 -7.76 -33.45
C GLU A 305 -0.16 -7.68 -33.76
N GLY A 306 -0.86 -6.70 -33.12
CA GLY A 306 -2.29 -6.50 -33.29
C GLY A 306 -3.21 -7.46 -32.53
N VAL A 307 -2.65 -8.44 -31.79
CA VAL A 307 -3.42 -9.39 -30.97
C VAL A 307 -3.39 -8.94 -29.51
N GLU A 308 -4.56 -8.92 -28.84
CA GLU A 308 -4.65 -8.61 -27.42
C GLU A 308 -3.99 -9.72 -26.59
N VAL A 309 -2.93 -9.35 -25.83
CA VAL A 309 -2.18 -10.24 -24.96
C VAL A 309 -2.37 -9.94 -23.49
N GLY A 310 -3.02 -8.82 -23.16
CA GLY A 310 -3.30 -8.41 -21.79
C GLY A 310 -4.06 -7.10 -21.71
N LYS A 311 -4.23 -6.62 -20.46
CA LYS A 311 -4.80 -5.31 -20.19
C LYS A 311 -3.95 -4.59 -19.15
N VAL A 312 -3.93 -3.27 -19.25
CA VAL A 312 -3.34 -2.40 -18.23
C VAL A 312 -4.08 -2.63 -16.90
N ALA A 313 -3.36 -2.97 -15.87
CA ALA A 313 -3.86 -3.14 -14.51
C ALA A 313 -3.84 -1.79 -13.75
N SER A 314 -2.66 -1.18 -13.64
CA SER A 314 -2.48 0.19 -13.17
C SER A 314 -1.78 1.02 -14.24
N GLY A 315 -2.08 2.32 -14.31
CA GLY A 315 -1.45 3.18 -15.30
C GLY A 315 -1.63 4.66 -15.01
N THR A 316 -0.52 5.41 -15.08
CA THR A 316 -0.50 6.84 -14.79
C THR A 316 0.60 7.57 -15.58
N PHE A 317 0.67 8.88 -15.43
CA PHE A 317 1.82 9.68 -15.80
C PHE A 317 2.79 9.70 -14.62
N SER A 318 4.06 9.39 -14.85
CA SER A 318 5.14 9.54 -13.86
C SER A 318 5.67 10.97 -13.90
N PRO A 319 5.49 11.77 -12.84
CA PRO A 319 6.05 13.11 -12.78
C PRO A 319 7.58 13.12 -12.72
N SER A 320 8.21 12.09 -12.14
CA SER A 320 9.66 11.96 -12.03
C SER A 320 10.32 11.62 -13.37
N LEU A 321 9.65 10.86 -14.24
CA LEU A 321 10.17 10.39 -15.52
C LEU A 321 9.59 11.15 -16.73
N GLU A 322 8.59 11.99 -16.50
CA GLU A 322 7.85 12.74 -17.53
C GLU A 322 7.31 11.86 -18.66
N THR A 323 6.88 10.63 -18.30
CA THR A 323 6.35 9.65 -19.26
C THR A 323 5.21 8.81 -18.66
N GLY A 324 4.50 8.08 -19.50
CA GLY A 324 3.52 7.09 -19.07
C GLY A 324 4.20 5.87 -18.43
N ILE A 325 3.63 5.37 -17.34
CA ILE A 325 4.03 4.10 -16.72
C ILE A 325 2.78 3.26 -16.44
N ALA A 326 2.92 1.94 -16.53
CA ALA A 326 1.82 1.02 -16.28
C ALA A 326 2.29 -0.32 -15.73
N THR A 327 1.35 -1.07 -15.20
CA THR A 327 1.45 -2.51 -14.98
C THR A 327 0.47 -3.24 -15.89
N ALA A 328 0.79 -4.46 -16.28
CA ALA A 328 -0.10 -5.33 -17.03
C ALA A 328 0.29 -6.81 -16.84
N TYR A 329 -0.70 -7.70 -16.81
CA TYR A 329 -0.44 -9.14 -16.86
C TYR A 329 -0.18 -9.55 -18.31
N LEU A 330 1.06 -9.94 -18.60
CA LEU A 330 1.49 -10.45 -19.90
C LEU A 330 1.75 -11.97 -19.85
N PRO A 331 1.60 -12.69 -20.97
CA PRO A 331 2.15 -14.04 -21.12
C PRO A 331 3.61 -14.08 -20.65
N ALA A 332 4.02 -15.15 -19.99
CA ALA A 332 5.34 -15.24 -19.35
C ALA A 332 6.51 -15.01 -20.32
N GLU A 333 6.35 -15.42 -21.57
CA GLU A 333 7.32 -15.22 -22.65
C GLU A 333 7.46 -13.76 -23.11
N LEU A 334 6.43 -12.93 -22.89
CA LEU A 334 6.45 -11.49 -23.17
C LEU A 334 6.83 -10.66 -21.94
N ALA A 335 6.76 -11.23 -20.75
CA ALA A 335 7.09 -10.58 -19.47
C ALA A 335 8.61 -10.53 -19.23
N VAL A 336 9.38 -10.14 -20.25
CA VAL A 336 10.85 -10.11 -20.24
C VAL A 336 11.32 -8.68 -20.46
N GLU A 337 12.27 -8.21 -19.64
CA GLU A 337 12.83 -6.86 -19.76
C GLU A 337 13.33 -6.57 -21.17
N GLY A 338 12.99 -5.37 -21.68
CA GLY A 338 13.32 -4.92 -23.03
C GLY A 338 12.32 -5.39 -24.11
N GLN A 339 11.37 -6.27 -23.79
CA GLN A 339 10.33 -6.69 -24.71
C GLN A 339 9.41 -5.50 -25.03
N THR A 340 9.09 -5.30 -26.30
CA THR A 340 8.16 -4.27 -26.74
C THR A 340 6.76 -4.86 -26.94
N VAL A 341 5.76 -4.15 -26.45
CA VAL A 341 4.32 -4.38 -26.67
C VAL A 341 3.67 -3.06 -27.04
N GLU A 342 2.41 -3.09 -27.44
CA GLU A 342 1.65 -1.89 -27.77
C GLU A 342 0.48 -1.73 -26.82
N ILE A 343 0.10 -0.48 -26.49
CA ILE A 343 -1.13 -0.21 -25.74
C ILE A 343 -2.12 0.50 -26.64
N SER A 344 -3.34 -0.05 -26.73
CA SER A 344 -4.43 0.56 -27.47
C SER A 344 -5.09 1.65 -26.64
N ILE A 345 -4.91 2.91 -27.04
CA ILE A 345 -5.46 4.09 -26.36
C ILE A 345 -6.44 4.78 -27.28
N ARG A 346 -7.74 4.57 -27.07
CA ARG A 346 -8.83 5.11 -27.91
C ARG A 346 -8.67 4.63 -29.39
N LYS A 347 -8.19 5.51 -30.28
CA LYS A 347 -8.02 5.24 -31.73
C LYS A 347 -6.55 5.10 -32.15
N LYS A 348 -5.63 5.05 -31.19
CA LYS A 348 -4.18 4.99 -31.44
C LYS A 348 -3.58 3.81 -30.68
N THR A 349 -2.54 3.24 -31.24
CA THR A 349 -1.61 2.35 -30.55
C THR A 349 -0.35 3.12 -30.23
N VAL A 350 0.21 2.89 -29.06
CA VAL A 350 1.48 3.48 -28.62
C VAL A 350 2.40 2.38 -28.12
N ASP A 351 3.68 2.55 -28.34
CA ASP A 351 4.69 1.59 -27.92
C ASP A 351 4.87 1.63 -26.38
N ALA A 352 5.08 0.46 -25.84
CA ALA A 352 5.41 0.26 -24.44
C ALA A 352 6.52 -0.79 -24.32
N THR A 353 7.49 -0.50 -23.47
CA THR A 353 8.62 -1.39 -23.22
C THR A 353 8.52 -1.98 -21.82
N VAL A 354 8.69 -3.30 -21.71
CA VAL A 354 8.78 -4.00 -20.42
C VAL A 354 10.08 -3.60 -19.73
N VAL A 355 9.96 -3.12 -18.49
CA VAL A 355 11.08 -2.67 -17.64
C VAL A 355 11.04 -3.37 -16.29
N LYS A 356 12.10 -3.23 -15.51
CA LYS A 356 12.09 -3.64 -14.09
C LYS A 356 11.53 -2.55 -13.19
N ALA A 357 10.84 -2.94 -12.12
CA ALA A 357 10.57 -2.04 -11.01
C ALA A 357 11.79 -1.97 -10.05
N PRO A 358 11.95 -0.84 -9.33
CA PRO A 358 11.15 0.38 -9.44
C PRO A 358 11.43 1.15 -10.75
N PHE A 359 10.45 1.93 -11.22
CA PHE A 359 10.65 2.84 -12.36
C PHE A 359 11.61 3.98 -12.01
N VAL A 360 11.56 4.43 -10.77
CA VAL A 360 12.41 5.50 -10.22
C VAL A 360 13.32 4.90 -9.16
N THR A 361 14.63 5.09 -9.32
CA THR A 361 15.65 4.52 -8.43
C THR A 361 16.28 5.52 -7.47
N LYS A 362 16.14 6.83 -7.76
CA LYS A 362 16.69 7.89 -6.89
C LYS A 362 15.59 8.43 -5.98
N THR A 363 15.57 7.94 -4.77
CA THR A 363 14.65 8.35 -3.70
C THR A 363 15.43 8.42 -2.39
N SER A 364 14.88 9.03 -1.35
CA SER A 364 15.54 9.10 -0.02
C SER A 364 15.82 7.73 0.60
N LEU A 365 15.12 6.67 0.14
CA LEU A 365 15.38 5.30 0.59
C LEU A 365 16.52 4.59 -0.15
N ASN A 366 16.88 5.06 -1.34
CA ASN A 366 17.84 4.40 -2.24
C ASN A 366 18.99 5.32 -2.63
N GLY A 367 19.08 6.52 -2.02
CA GLY A 367 20.09 7.56 -2.29
C GLY A 367 21.40 7.36 -1.59
#